data_190b4ee8e6bcd176c42d2a4abf5ecece
#
_entry.id   190b4ee8e6bcd176c42d2a4abf5ecece
#
_cell.length_a   1.000
_cell.length_b   1.000
_cell.length_c   1.000
_cell.angle_alpha   90.00
_cell.angle_beta   90.00
_cell.angle_gamma   90.00
#
_symmetry.space_group_name_H-M   'P 1'
#
loop_
_entity.id
_entity.type
_entity.pdbx_description
1 polymer ?
#
loop_
_entity_poly.entity_id
_entity_poly.type
_entity_poly.pdbx_seq_one_letter_code
_entity_poly.pdbx_strand_id
1 'polypeptide(L)'
;MIIIKTSTDSHKVMKLIANTLLNNKLAACVNMIPRMRSKYIMDGRIAESREIIILIKTTKNLEKKVYKTIKELHNYEIPEISTIQTSNVDKDYEKWLKDFVEK
;
A
#
# COMPACT_ATOMS: atom_id res chain seq x y z
N MET A 1 -7.64 -7.93 -9.74
CA MET A 1 -7.23 -7.10 -8.58
C MET A 1 -5.87 -7.51 -8.09
N ILE A 2 -5.05 -6.55 -7.74
CA ILE A 2 -3.80 -6.78 -7.01
C ILE A 2 -3.87 -6.02 -5.69
N ILE A 3 -3.04 -6.43 -4.74
CA ILE A 3 -2.86 -5.73 -3.47
C ILE A 3 -1.41 -5.27 -3.40
N ILE A 4 -1.19 -3.98 -3.27
CA ILE A 4 0.14 -3.42 -3.10
C ILE A 4 0.33 -3.13 -1.62
N LYS A 5 1.44 -3.65 -1.07
CA LYS A 5 1.75 -3.54 0.35
C LYS A 5 2.93 -2.61 0.55
N THR A 6 2.79 -1.71 1.50
CA THR A 6 3.89 -0.93 2.06
C THR A 6 3.66 -0.77 3.55
N SER A 7 4.61 -0.20 4.25
CA SER A 7 4.48 0.10 5.67
C SER A 7 5.25 1.37 6.00
N THR A 8 4.82 2.07 7.03
CA THR A 8 5.47 3.30 7.49
C THR A 8 5.30 3.45 8.99
N ASP A 9 6.22 4.14 9.62
CA ASP A 9 6.10 4.50 11.04
C ASP A 9 5.40 5.84 11.25
N SER A 10 4.99 6.51 10.19
CA SER A 10 4.42 7.85 10.25
C SER A 10 2.92 7.83 9.92
N HIS A 11 2.07 8.22 10.87
CA HIS A 11 0.65 8.38 10.62
C HIS A 11 0.36 9.43 9.55
N LYS A 12 1.14 10.50 9.54
CA LYS A 12 1.00 11.57 8.55
C LYS A 12 1.27 11.04 7.13
N VAL A 13 2.33 10.28 6.95
CA VAL A 13 2.68 9.70 5.66
C VAL A 13 1.63 8.67 5.24
N MET A 14 1.16 7.84 6.17
CA MET A 14 0.08 6.88 5.90
C MET A 14 -1.15 7.57 5.32
N LYS A 15 -1.61 8.64 5.97
CA LYS A 15 -2.79 9.39 5.49
C LYS A 15 -2.54 10.03 4.14
N LEU A 16 -1.34 10.58 3.95
CA LEU A 16 -0.98 11.23 2.69
C LEU A 16 -0.99 10.23 1.53
N ILE A 17 -0.39 9.06 1.73
CA ILE A 17 -0.38 8.00 0.71
C ILE A 17 -1.81 7.55 0.40
N ALA A 18 -2.59 7.21 1.43
CA ALA A 18 -3.95 6.72 1.24
C ALA A 18 -4.83 7.74 0.51
N ASN A 19 -4.82 8.98 0.97
CA ASN A 19 -5.67 10.02 0.40
C ASN A 19 -5.26 10.38 -1.03
N THR A 20 -3.96 10.44 -1.30
CA THR A 20 -3.46 10.75 -2.64
C THR A 20 -3.86 9.66 -3.64
N LEU A 21 -3.70 8.39 -3.26
CA LEU A 21 -4.06 7.28 -4.14
C LEU A 21 -5.56 7.25 -4.43
N LEU A 22 -6.38 7.47 -3.41
CA LEU A 22 -7.84 7.46 -3.58
C LEU A 22 -8.32 8.68 -4.39
N ASN A 23 -7.81 9.86 -4.09
CA ASN A 23 -8.22 11.09 -4.77
C ASN A 23 -7.85 11.08 -6.26
N ASN A 24 -6.76 10.41 -6.61
CA ASN A 24 -6.33 10.31 -8.01
C ASN A 24 -6.84 9.03 -8.69
N LYS A 25 -7.73 8.28 -8.04
CA LYS A 25 -8.31 7.04 -8.55
C LYS A 25 -7.26 6.01 -8.93
N LEU A 26 -6.15 5.98 -8.21
CA LEU A 26 -5.11 4.98 -8.38
C LEU A 26 -5.35 3.74 -7.52
N ALA A 27 -6.28 3.83 -6.59
CA ALA A 27 -6.71 2.72 -5.75
C ALA A 27 -8.19 2.86 -5.44
N ALA A 28 -8.87 1.74 -5.28
CA ALA A 28 -10.29 1.72 -4.92
C ALA A 28 -10.51 1.65 -3.41
N CYS A 29 -9.56 1.06 -2.70
CA CYS A 29 -9.63 0.88 -1.26
C CYS A 29 -8.23 0.81 -0.69
N VAL A 30 -8.03 1.43 0.47
CA VAL A 30 -6.76 1.36 1.18
C VAL A 30 -7.06 0.92 2.62
N ASN A 31 -6.50 -0.21 3.02
CA ASN A 31 -6.61 -0.68 4.39
C ASN A 31 -5.36 -0.28 5.16
N MET A 32 -5.53 0.25 6.35
CA MET A 32 -4.44 0.67 7.21
C MET A 32 -4.53 -0.10 8.51
N ILE A 33 -3.51 -0.91 8.80
CA ILE A 33 -3.47 -1.77 9.98
C ILE A 33 -2.37 -1.25 10.90
N PRO A 34 -2.74 -0.64 12.03
CA PRO A 34 -1.76 -0.03 12.94
C PRO A 34 -1.10 -1.07 13.85
N ARG A 35 -0.05 -0.63 14.53
CA ARG A 35 0.62 -1.39 15.59
C ARG A 35 1.24 -2.71 15.13
N MET A 36 1.72 -2.76 13.88
CA MET A 36 2.53 -3.88 13.45
C MET A 36 3.91 -3.76 14.09
N ARG A 37 4.46 -4.88 14.57
CA ARG A 37 5.81 -4.94 15.10
C ARG A 37 6.69 -5.64 14.07
N SER A 38 7.73 -4.94 13.62
CA SER A 38 8.69 -5.48 12.66
C SER A 38 10.00 -5.71 13.36
N LYS A 39 10.57 -6.92 13.21
CA LYS A 39 11.89 -7.26 13.74
C LYS A 39 12.83 -7.55 12.59
N TYR A 40 14.04 -7.05 12.71
CA TYR A 40 15.06 -7.22 11.66
C TYR A 40 16.44 -7.08 12.28
N ILE A 41 17.46 -7.43 11.52
CA ILE A 41 18.84 -7.29 11.99
C ILE A 41 19.38 -5.96 11.50
N MET A 42 19.89 -5.16 12.43
CA MET A 42 20.56 -3.91 12.15
C MET A 42 21.84 -3.84 12.99
N ASP A 43 22.97 -3.63 12.32
CA ASP A 43 24.29 -3.58 12.97
C ASP A 43 24.57 -4.83 13.82
N GLY A 44 24.18 -6.01 13.31
CA GLY A 44 24.39 -7.29 13.98
C GLY A 44 23.48 -7.58 15.16
N ARG A 45 22.46 -6.76 15.39
CA ARG A 45 21.52 -6.91 16.50
C ARG A 45 20.09 -6.94 16.01
N ILE A 46 19.23 -7.56 16.81
CA ILE A 46 17.79 -7.52 16.56
C ILE A 46 17.28 -6.13 16.90
N ALA A 47 16.73 -5.46 15.89
CA ALA A 47 16.01 -4.20 16.05
C ALA A 47 14.52 -4.45 15.91
N GLU A 48 13.71 -3.58 16.50
CA GLU A 48 12.26 -3.65 16.38
C GLU A 48 11.72 -2.25 16.12
N SER A 49 10.77 -2.17 15.20
CA SER A 49 10.04 -0.92 14.97
C SER A 49 8.55 -1.20 14.97
N ARG A 50 7.77 -0.16 15.27
CA ARG A 50 6.31 -0.20 15.17
C ARG A 50 5.90 0.54 13.92
N GLU A 51 5.11 -0.13 13.10
CA GLU A 51 4.73 0.39 11.80
C GLU A 51 3.24 0.19 11.54
N ILE A 52 2.75 0.88 10.53
CA ILE A 52 1.39 0.74 10.03
C ILE A 52 1.49 0.02 8.70
N ILE A 53 0.77 -1.08 8.55
CA ILE A 53 0.65 -1.77 7.26
C ILE A 53 -0.35 -1.02 6.41
N ILE A 54 0.01 -0.76 5.16
CA ILE A 54 -0.88 -0.15 4.18
C ILE A 54 -1.10 -1.16 3.07
N LEU A 55 -2.35 -1.60 2.90
CA LEU A 55 -2.75 -2.52 1.84
C LEU A 55 -3.60 -1.77 0.84
N ILE A 56 -3.11 -1.68 -0.39
CA ILE A 56 -3.71 -0.87 -1.45
C ILE A 56 -4.31 -1.80 -2.48
N LYS A 57 -5.63 -1.72 -2.66
CA LYS A 57 -6.35 -2.55 -3.61
C LYS A 57 -6.56 -1.79 -4.91
N THR A 58 -6.02 -2.33 -6.00
CA THR A 58 -6.05 -1.67 -7.30
C THR A 58 -5.96 -2.71 -8.43
N THR A 59 -5.76 -2.23 -9.64
CA THR A 59 -5.62 -3.08 -10.82
C THR A 59 -4.17 -3.12 -11.30
N LYS A 60 -3.84 -4.16 -12.05
CA LYS A 60 -2.46 -4.38 -12.53
C LYS A 60 -1.95 -3.24 -13.41
N ASN A 61 -2.81 -2.66 -14.22
CA ASN A 61 -2.39 -1.56 -15.11
C ASN A 61 -2.04 -0.26 -14.36
N LEU A 62 -2.42 -0.12 -13.09
CA LEU A 62 -2.08 1.04 -12.26
C LEU A 62 -0.87 0.81 -11.37
N GLU A 63 -0.31 -0.39 -11.36
CA GLU A 63 0.76 -0.79 -10.46
C GLU A 63 1.95 0.18 -10.48
N LYS A 64 2.44 0.53 -11.67
CA LYS A 64 3.61 1.41 -11.79
C LYS A 64 3.33 2.80 -11.23
N LYS A 65 2.14 3.34 -11.49
CA LYS A 65 1.76 4.66 -10.97
C LYS A 65 1.63 4.65 -9.45
N VAL A 66 1.09 3.56 -8.88
CA VAL A 66 1.00 3.41 -7.43
C VAL A 66 2.38 3.34 -6.80
N TYR A 67 3.30 2.54 -7.36
CA TYR A 67 4.67 2.45 -6.87
C TYR A 67 5.35 3.81 -6.89
N LYS A 68 5.23 4.54 -8.00
CA LYS A 68 5.83 5.87 -8.14
C LYS A 68 5.29 6.83 -7.07
N THR A 69 3.97 6.85 -6.88
CA THR A 69 3.34 7.72 -5.89
C THR A 69 3.81 7.39 -4.47
N ILE A 70 3.88 6.11 -4.13
CA ILE A 70 4.37 5.70 -2.81
C ILE A 70 5.80 6.18 -2.59
N LYS A 71 6.68 5.97 -3.57
CA LYS A 71 8.08 6.40 -3.45
C LYS A 71 8.22 7.91 -3.27
N GLU A 72 7.41 8.68 -3.95
CA GLU A 72 7.45 10.14 -3.85
C GLU A 72 7.00 10.65 -2.48
N LEU A 73 6.07 9.95 -1.83
CA LEU A 73 5.45 10.41 -0.59
C LEU A 73 6.03 9.76 0.66
N HIS A 74 6.72 8.63 0.50
CA HIS A 74 7.19 7.84 1.65
C HIS A 74 8.30 8.55 2.41
N ASN A 75 8.31 8.38 3.74
CA ASN A 75 9.33 8.96 4.61
C ASN A 75 10.60 8.09 4.73
N TYR A 76 10.56 6.85 4.26
CA TYR A 76 11.74 6.00 4.24
C TYR A 76 12.51 6.21 2.93
N GLU A 77 13.83 6.11 3.02
CA GLU A 77 14.66 6.14 1.82
C GLU A 77 14.44 4.91 0.95
N ILE A 78 14.34 3.74 1.59
CA ILE A 78 14.09 2.47 0.89
C ILE A 78 12.86 1.80 1.53
N PRO A 79 11.65 2.17 1.11
CA PRO A 79 10.45 1.55 1.64
C PRO A 79 10.21 0.16 1.06
N GLU A 80 9.58 -0.72 1.84
CA GLU A 80 9.05 -1.95 1.29
C GLU A 80 7.85 -1.59 0.41
N ILE A 81 7.89 -1.98 -0.86
CA ILE A 81 6.75 -1.90 -1.76
C ILE A 81 6.69 -3.22 -2.51
N SER A 82 5.64 -3.97 -2.32
CA SER A 82 5.50 -5.27 -2.95
C SER A 82 4.08 -5.48 -3.42
N THR A 83 3.93 -6.32 -4.45
CA THR A 83 2.62 -6.64 -5.02
C THR A 83 2.25 -8.06 -4.67
N ILE A 84 1.04 -8.21 -4.14
CA ILE A 84 0.45 -9.51 -3.85
C ILE A 84 -0.59 -9.79 -4.93
N GLN A 85 -0.40 -10.88 -5.67
CA GLN A 85 -1.34 -11.30 -6.69
C GLN A 85 -2.50 -12.02 -6.02
N THR A 86 -3.73 -11.66 -6.40
CA THR A 86 -4.90 -12.39 -5.92
C THR A 86 -5.25 -13.47 -6.95
N SER A 87 -5.39 -14.71 -6.50
CA SER A 87 -5.76 -15.82 -7.38
C SER A 87 -7.25 -15.84 -7.70
N ASN A 88 -8.08 -15.25 -6.83
CA ASN A 88 -9.52 -15.21 -7.01
C ASN A 88 -10.09 -14.01 -6.27
N VAL A 89 -11.09 -13.39 -6.85
CA VAL A 89 -11.81 -12.25 -6.25
C VAL A 89 -13.28 -12.43 -6.59
N ASP A 90 -14.16 -12.14 -5.63
CA ASP A 90 -15.58 -12.13 -5.88
C ASP A 90 -15.92 -11.21 -7.06
N LYS A 91 -16.77 -11.67 -7.96
CA LYS A 91 -17.07 -10.94 -9.20
C LYS A 91 -17.66 -9.55 -8.96
N ASP A 92 -18.56 -9.43 -7.99
CA ASP A 92 -19.20 -8.16 -7.70
C ASP A 92 -18.20 -7.16 -7.12
N TYR A 93 -17.33 -7.64 -6.26
CA TYR A 93 -16.28 -6.80 -5.66
C TYR A 93 -15.28 -6.34 -6.71
N GLU A 94 -14.84 -7.25 -7.58
CA GLU A 94 -13.90 -6.91 -8.66
C GLU A 94 -14.50 -5.89 -9.62
N LYS A 95 -15.78 -6.04 -9.95
CA LYS A 95 -16.48 -5.08 -10.81
C LYS A 95 -16.52 -3.69 -10.14
N TRP A 96 -16.87 -3.64 -8.89
CA TRP A 96 -16.91 -2.38 -8.13
C TRP A 96 -15.54 -1.69 -8.16
N LEU A 97 -14.48 -2.44 -7.91
CA LEU A 97 -13.12 -1.92 -7.89
C LEU A 97 -12.70 -1.38 -9.25
N LYS A 98 -12.91 -2.16 -10.30
CA LYS A 98 -12.56 -1.74 -11.66
C LYS A 98 -13.34 -0.52 -12.11
N ASP A 99 -14.65 -0.50 -11.85
CA ASP A 99 -15.49 0.63 -12.23
C ASP A 99 -15.02 1.92 -11.57
N PHE A 100 -14.51 1.83 -10.34
CA PHE A 100 -14.02 3.01 -9.64
C PHE A 100 -12.73 3.54 -10.26
N VAL A 101 -11.72 2.69 -10.48
CA VAL A 101 -10.40 3.14 -10.94
C VAL A 101 -10.35 3.44 -12.44
N GLU A 102 -11.28 2.91 -13.23
CA GLU A 102 -11.30 3.10 -14.69
C GLU A 102 -12.17 4.28 -15.14
N LYS A 103 -12.80 5.00 -14.23
CA LYS A 103 -13.65 6.15 -14.60
C LYS A 103 -12.87 7.46 -14.72
#